data_f279190768f577da22730c58f879d8db
#
_entry.id   f279190768f577da22730c58f879d8db
#
_cell.length_a   1.000
_cell.length_b   1.000
_cell.length_c   1.000
_cell.angle_alpha   90.00
_cell.angle_beta   90.00
_cell.angle_gamma   90.00
#
_symmetry.space_group_name_H-M   'P 1'
#
loop_
_entity.id
_entity.type
_entity.pdbx_description
1 polymer ?
#
loop_
_entity_poly.entity_id
_entity_poly.type
_entity_poly.pdbx_seq_one_letter_code
_entity_poly.pdbx_strand_id
1 'polypeptide(L)'
;MNPLLFRLFRANETKVHELNYLFWECTTRCMLRCRHCGSDCSVQSREKDMPLEDFLRALDTIPANHRPWDFSVVLTGGEPLLRPDIAEAGREIRRRGFGWGMVTNGWCYDEAMHGKLMAAGMGAITVSLDGLEASHDWMRGVPGSYQRALRAIGIISAEPRLNADVVTCVNQRNLAELPEIYEVLKGLGVKQWRLFTIIPIGRAAADPDMKLTDAQFVSLMDFIQARRREGGPMKVTFSCEGYLGRYEEKVRDIRYFCRAGINIASVLVDGRICACPNIDRDRFSQGSIYTDNFYEVWENRFEAFRKRDWARTGRCKDCKVWRDCLGNGMHNWHNDTGEVLQCHYAKTLSKES
;
A
#
# COMPACT_ATOMS: atom_id res chain seq x y z
N MET A 1 -6.63 13.42 17.73
CA MET A 1 -5.36 13.75 18.47
C MET A 1 -5.00 15.20 18.21
N ASN A 2 -4.62 15.96 19.25
CA ASN A 2 -4.16 17.35 19.08
C ASN A 2 -3.00 17.42 18.07
N PRO A 3 -2.97 18.38 17.12
CA PRO A 3 -1.92 18.49 16.11
C PRO A 3 -0.50 18.59 16.67
N LEU A 4 -0.32 19.30 17.80
CA LEU A 4 1.00 19.41 18.45
C LEU A 4 1.47 18.05 19.00
N LEU A 5 0.60 17.34 19.71
CA LEU A 5 0.90 16.00 20.24
C LEU A 5 1.20 15.03 19.12
N PHE A 6 0.49 15.11 18.00
CA PHE A 6 0.77 14.28 16.83
C PHE A 6 2.14 14.58 16.22
N ARG A 7 2.55 15.85 16.15
CA ARG A 7 3.89 16.21 15.65
C ARG A 7 4.98 15.68 16.55
N LEU A 8 4.78 15.74 17.88
CA LEU A 8 5.73 15.16 18.86
C LEU A 8 5.80 13.64 18.74
N PHE A 9 4.65 12.98 18.64
CA PHE A 9 4.58 11.53 18.37
C PHE A 9 5.36 11.16 17.11
N ARG A 10 5.07 11.85 15.97
CA ARG A 10 5.78 11.61 14.71
C ARG A 10 7.28 11.85 14.80
N ALA A 11 7.70 12.91 15.50
CA ALA A 11 9.12 13.19 15.72
C ALA A 11 9.81 12.06 16.53
N ASN A 12 9.13 11.53 17.54
CA ASN A 12 9.60 10.38 18.29
C ASN A 12 9.69 9.12 17.43
N GLU A 13 8.63 8.79 16.67
CA GLU A 13 8.64 7.66 15.73
C GLU A 13 9.80 7.75 14.72
N THR A 14 10.04 8.97 14.20
CA THR A 14 11.14 9.23 13.27
C THR A 14 12.53 9.04 13.91
N LYS A 15 12.65 9.39 15.19
CA LYS A 15 13.91 9.22 15.94
C LYS A 15 14.16 7.76 16.30
N VAL A 16 13.14 7.06 16.78
CA VAL A 16 13.21 5.65 17.18
C VAL A 16 13.31 4.75 15.95
N HIS A 17 12.58 5.06 14.89
CA HIS A 17 12.48 4.37 13.59
C HIS A 17 12.45 2.84 13.70
N GLU A 18 11.65 2.33 14.65
CA GLU A 18 11.46 0.89 14.80
C GLU A 18 10.82 0.27 13.55
N LEU A 19 11.43 -0.81 13.04
CA LEU A 19 10.95 -1.50 11.85
C LEU A 19 9.75 -2.40 12.21
N ASN A 20 8.56 -2.03 11.72
CA ASN A 20 7.32 -2.76 12.01
C ASN A 20 6.77 -3.50 10.80
N TYR A 21 7.08 -3.03 9.58
CA TYR A 21 6.64 -3.63 8.34
C TYR A 21 7.78 -3.80 7.35
N LEU A 22 7.91 -5.00 6.82
CA LEU A 22 8.80 -5.28 5.69
C LEU A 22 7.98 -5.78 4.50
N PHE A 23 7.92 -4.99 3.45
CA PHE A 23 7.36 -5.46 2.18
C PHE A 23 8.41 -6.30 1.44
N TRP A 24 8.00 -7.46 0.96
CA TRP A 24 8.76 -8.24 0.02
C TRP A 24 8.07 -8.22 -1.33
N GLU A 25 8.66 -7.52 -2.31
CA GLU A 25 8.27 -7.63 -3.71
C GLU A 25 8.80 -8.98 -4.22
N CYS A 26 8.05 -10.04 -3.96
CA CYS A 26 8.53 -11.41 -4.11
C CYS A 26 8.55 -11.89 -5.57
N THR A 27 7.83 -11.22 -6.46
CA THR A 27 7.77 -11.45 -7.90
C THR A 27 7.25 -10.23 -8.63
N THR A 28 7.63 -10.01 -9.89
CA THR A 28 7.00 -9.04 -10.79
C THR A 28 6.12 -9.72 -11.86
N ARG A 29 5.96 -11.05 -11.79
CA ARG A 29 5.00 -11.78 -12.62
C ARG A 29 3.58 -11.51 -12.16
N CYS A 30 2.67 -11.28 -13.12
CA CYS A 30 1.25 -11.07 -12.85
C CYS A 30 0.43 -11.52 -14.06
N MET A 31 -0.69 -12.22 -13.83
CA MET A 31 -1.60 -12.60 -14.91
C MET A 31 -2.50 -11.44 -15.36
N LEU A 32 -2.60 -10.38 -14.57
CA LEU A 32 -3.39 -9.20 -14.93
C LEU A 32 -2.53 -8.12 -15.58
N ARG A 33 -3.19 -7.22 -16.34
CA ARG A 33 -2.55 -6.09 -17.00
C ARG A 33 -3.21 -4.77 -16.58
N CYS A 34 -3.21 -4.52 -15.28
CA CYS A 34 -3.90 -3.38 -14.71
C CYS A 34 -3.41 -2.05 -15.30
N ARG A 35 -4.36 -1.17 -15.69
CA ARG A 35 -4.07 0.15 -16.26
C ARG A 35 -3.31 1.07 -15.31
N HIS A 36 -3.51 0.90 -14.01
CA HIS A 36 -2.86 1.71 -12.96
C HIS A 36 -1.58 1.10 -12.38
N CYS A 37 -1.03 0.03 -12.94
CA CYS A 37 0.13 -0.63 -12.35
C CYS A 37 1.37 0.25 -12.42
N GLY A 38 1.88 0.65 -11.25
CA GLY A 38 3.09 1.45 -11.12
C GLY A 38 4.38 0.66 -11.41
N SER A 39 4.38 -0.65 -11.14
CA SER A 39 5.54 -1.55 -11.34
C SER A 39 5.57 -2.22 -12.72
N ASP A 40 4.64 -1.92 -13.60
CA ASP A 40 4.51 -2.51 -14.96
C ASP A 40 4.58 -4.04 -15.00
N CYS A 41 4.01 -4.69 -13.98
CA CYS A 41 3.98 -6.15 -13.87
C CYS A 41 3.20 -6.80 -15.01
N SER A 42 3.66 -7.97 -15.48
CA SER A 42 3.05 -8.73 -16.57
C SER A 42 3.32 -10.23 -16.42
N VAL A 43 2.73 -11.04 -17.32
CA VAL A 43 3.00 -12.50 -17.37
C VAL A 43 4.49 -12.79 -17.61
N GLN A 44 5.12 -11.99 -18.47
CA GLN A 44 6.55 -12.05 -18.76
C GLN A 44 7.27 -10.99 -17.92
N SER A 45 7.71 -11.39 -16.73
CA SER A 45 8.56 -10.53 -15.92
C SER A 45 9.93 -10.34 -16.57
N ARG A 46 10.47 -9.12 -16.48
CA ARG A 46 11.87 -8.84 -16.87
C ARG A 46 12.86 -9.37 -15.83
N GLU A 47 12.41 -9.47 -14.57
CA GLU A 47 13.21 -9.93 -13.45
C GLU A 47 12.84 -11.37 -13.08
N LYS A 48 13.84 -12.17 -12.72
CA LYS A 48 13.60 -13.49 -12.10
C LYS A 48 13.10 -13.31 -10.68
N ASP A 49 12.24 -14.22 -10.23
CA ASP A 49 11.85 -14.26 -8.83
C ASP A 49 13.09 -14.46 -7.95
N MET A 50 13.20 -13.66 -6.90
CA MET A 50 14.24 -13.83 -5.90
C MET A 50 14.13 -15.23 -5.28
N PRO A 51 15.23 -15.98 -5.12
CA PRO A 51 15.23 -17.21 -4.32
C PRO A 51 14.75 -16.93 -2.90
N LEU A 52 13.93 -17.83 -2.36
CA LEU A 52 13.39 -17.68 -1.00
C LEU A 52 14.50 -17.52 0.05
N GLU A 53 15.55 -18.32 -0.09
CA GLU A 53 16.70 -18.31 0.82
C GLU A 53 17.40 -16.97 0.88
N ASP A 54 17.43 -16.20 -0.23
CA ASP A 54 18.05 -14.88 -0.25
C ASP A 54 17.26 -13.89 0.61
N PHE A 55 15.93 -13.92 0.49
CA PHE A 55 15.06 -13.12 1.33
C PHE A 55 15.14 -13.53 2.81
N LEU A 56 15.17 -14.84 3.09
CA LEU A 56 15.27 -15.34 4.45
C LEU A 56 16.60 -14.95 5.10
N ARG A 57 17.72 -14.93 4.36
CA ARG A 57 18.99 -14.39 4.88
C ARG A 57 18.89 -12.91 5.25
N ALA A 58 18.16 -12.11 4.48
CA ALA A 58 17.92 -10.71 4.85
C ALA A 58 17.10 -10.61 6.16
N LEU A 59 16.07 -11.44 6.34
CA LEU A 59 15.30 -11.51 7.60
C LEU A 59 16.19 -11.94 8.79
N ASP A 60 17.12 -12.86 8.58
CA ASP A 60 18.02 -13.37 9.63
C ASP A 60 19.01 -12.30 10.14
N THR A 61 19.14 -11.16 9.44
CA THR A 61 19.94 -10.02 9.93
C THR A 61 19.23 -9.19 10.99
N ILE A 62 17.89 -9.35 11.13
CA ILE A 62 17.11 -8.60 12.12
C ILE A 62 17.40 -9.16 13.51
N PRO A 63 17.76 -8.30 14.50
CA PRO A 63 18.14 -8.77 15.83
C PRO A 63 17.07 -9.60 16.53
N ALA A 64 17.48 -10.64 17.23
CA ALA A 64 16.57 -11.56 17.93
C ALA A 64 15.73 -10.89 19.04
N ASN A 65 16.19 -9.74 19.56
CA ASN A 65 15.44 -8.94 20.53
C ASN A 65 14.42 -8.00 19.90
N HIS A 66 14.36 -7.92 18.56
CA HIS A 66 13.28 -7.23 17.88
C HIS A 66 11.96 -7.95 18.19
N ARG A 67 10.92 -7.21 18.55
CA ARG A 67 9.64 -7.81 18.97
C ARG A 67 8.95 -8.47 17.78
N PRO A 68 8.95 -9.80 17.65
CA PRO A 68 8.42 -10.46 16.47
C PRO A 68 6.92 -10.20 16.22
N TRP A 69 6.18 -9.95 17.29
CA TRP A 69 4.72 -9.71 17.24
C TRP A 69 4.35 -8.35 16.66
N ASP A 70 5.24 -7.39 16.77
CA ASP A 70 5.06 -6.03 16.28
C ASP A 70 5.62 -5.88 14.85
N PHE A 71 6.24 -6.95 14.30
CA PHE A 71 6.82 -6.97 12.98
C PHE A 71 6.01 -7.86 12.03
N SER A 72 5.69 -7.33 10.87
CA SER A 72 4.95 -8.06 9.83
C SER A 72 5.64 -8.00 8.48
N VAL A 73 5.83 -9.16 7.86
CA VAL A 73 6.25 -9.29 6.47
C VAL A 73 5.01 -9.28 5.58
N VAL A 74 4.98 -8.41 4.58
CA VAL A 74 3.88 -8.31 3.62
C VAL A 74 4.38 -8.73 2.24
N LEU A 75 3.89 -9.87 1.75
CA LEU A 75 4.21 -10.38 0.43
C LEU A 75 3.41 -9.59 -0.63
N THR A 76 4.13 -9.03 -1.59
CA THR A 76 3.58 -8.19 -2.65
C THR A 76 4.38 -8.37 -3.94
N GLY A 77 4.14 -7.51 -4.92
CA GLY A 77 4.86 -7.51 -6.19
C GLY A 77 3.89 -7.40 -7.36
N GLY A 78 3.97 -8.33 -8.32
CA GLY A 78 2.93 -8.57 -9.31
C GLY A 78 1.75 -9.30 -8.66
N GLU A 79 1.75 -10.63 -8.73
CA GLU A 79 0.82 -11.46 -7.98
C GLU A 79 1.61 -12.52 -7.18
N PRO A 80 1.66 -12.41 -5.86
CA PRO A 80 2.42 -13.35 -5.01
C PRO A 80 2.01 -14.81 -5.19
N LEU A 81 0.74 -15.08 -5.48
CA LEU A 81 0.22 -16.44 -5.67
C LEU A 81 0.74 -17.14 -6.93
N LEU A 82 1.50 -16.46 -7.78
CA LEU A 82 2.25 -17.09 -8.88
C LEU A 82 3.55 -17.74 -8.42
N ARG A 83 3.99 -17.51 -7.20
CA ARG A 83 5.13 -18.23 -6.64
C ARG A 83 4.70 -19.61 -6.15
N PRO A 84 5.37 -20.68 -6.60
CA PRO A 84 5.03 -22.05 -6.17
C PRO A 84 5.38 -22.30 -4.69
N ASP A 85 6.37 -21.57 -4.16
CA ASP A 85 6.91 -21.68 -2.80
C ASP A 85 6.25 -20.71 -1.79
N ILE A 86 5.13 -20.03 -2.16
CA ILE A 86 4.51 -18.99 -1.33
C ILE A 86 4.11 -19.48 0.08
N ALA A 87 3.56 -20.68 0.19
CA ALA A 87 3.17 -21.25 1.48
C ALA A 87 4.40 -21.68 2.31
N GLU A 88 5.50 -22.10 1.66
CA GLU A 88 6.77 -22.35 2.33
C GLU A 88 7.38 -21.06 2.86
N ALA A 89 7.39 -20.01 2.04
CA ALA A 89 7.81 -18.67 2.46
C ALA A 89 7.06 -18.22 3.73
N GLY A 90 5.73 -18.39 3.76
CA GLY A 90 4.93 -18.06 4.94
C GLY A 90 5.34 -18.86 6.17
N ARG A 91 5.54 -20.18 6.05
CA ARG A 91 6.00 -21.03 7.16
C ARG A 91 7.36 -20.60 7.68
N GLU A 92 8.30 -20.32 6.79
CA GLU A 92 9.66 -19.92 7.15
C GLU A 92 9.71 -18.53 7.85
N ILE A 93 8.86 -17.60 7.42
CA ILE A 93 8.68 -16.31 8.09
C ILE A 93 8.12 -16.53 9.51
N ARG A 94 7.08 -17.37 9.65
CA ARG A 94 6.49 -17.71 10.97
C ARG A 94 7.48 -18.42 11.88
N ARG A 95 8.28 -19.34 11.34
CA ARG A 95 9.30 -20.08 12.12
C ARG A 95 10.33 -19.12 12.74
N ARG A 96 10.61 -17.98 12.08
CA ARG A 96 11.46 -16.90 12.60
C ARG A 96 10.77 -15.99 13.61
N GLY A 97 9.50 -16.27 13.94
CA GLY A 97 8.71 -15.51 14.91
C GLY A 97 8.00 -14.27 14.32
N PHE A 98 8.11 -14.02 13.02
CA PHE A 98 7.46 -12.87 12.39
C PHE A 98 6.01 -13.15 11.98
N GLY A 99 5.15 -12.13 12.08
CA GLY A 99 3.84 -12.13 11.43
C GLY A 99 3.98 -12.01 9.91
N TRP A 100 3.00 -12.50 9.13
CA TRP A 100 2.99 -12.26 7.71
C TRP A 100 1.59 -12.16 7.11
N GLY A 101 1.51 -11.47 6.00
CA GLY A 101 0.33 -11.32 5.20
C GLY A 101 0.66 -11.07 3.73
N MET A 102 -0.35 -10.82 2.91
CA MET A 102 -0.15 -10.54 1.49
C MET A 102 -1.14 -9.53 0.92
N VAL A 103 -0.76 -8.98 -0.22
CA VAL A 103 -1.67 -8.24 -1.11
C VAL A 103 -1.86 -9.05 -2.38
N THR A 104 -3.10 -9.34 -2.77
CA THR A 104 -3.42 -10.14 -3.95
C THR A 104 -4.53 -9.49 -4.79
N ASN A 105 -4.51 -9.80 -6.08
CA ASN A 105 -5.61 -9.46 -6.98
C ASN A 105 -6.80 -10.45 -6.92
N GLY A 106 -6.67 -11.52 -6.14
CA GLY A 106 -7.70 -12.52 -5.92
C GLY A 106 -7.85 -13.57 -7.02
N TRP A 107 -7.16 -13.44 -8.17
CA TRP A 107 -7.35 -14.33 -9.31
C TRP A 107 -7.09 -15.80 -9.00
N CYS A 108 -6.01 -16.10 -8.28
CA CYS A 108 -5.61 -17.47 -7.91
C CYS A 108 -6.06 -17.86 -6.49
N TYR A 109 -6.89 -17.03 -5.84
CA TYR A 109 -7.30 -17.28 -4.46
C TYR A 109 -8.60 -18.07 -4.41
N ASP A 110 -8.52 -19.31 -3.97
CA ASP A 110 -9.64 -20.21 -3.74
C ASP A 110 -9.56 -20.86 -2.36
N GLU A 111 -10.53 -21.71 -2.02
CA GLU A 111 -10.63 -22.38 -0.73
C GLU A 111 -9.41 -23.28 -0.45
N ALA A 112 -8.87 -23.94 -1.49
CA ALA A 112 -7.68 -24.77 -1.35
C ALA A 112 -6.43 -23.94 -1.06
N MET A 113 -6.25 -22.83 -1.78
CA MET A 113 -5.17 -21.87 -1.54
C MET A 113 -5.32 -21.22 -0.16
N HIS A 114 -6.53 -20.81 0.20
CA HIS A 114 -6.83 -20.28 1.53
C HIS A 114 -6.37 -21.24 2.63
N GLY A 115 -6.78 -22.51 2.56
CA GLY A 115 -6.39 -23.51 3.54
C GLY A 115 -4.87 -23.69 3.66
N LYS A 116 -4.14 -23.69 2.52
CA LYS A 116 -2.67 -23.78 2.48
C LYS A 116 -2.00 -22.58 3.18
N LEU A 117 -2.49 -21.36 2.91
CA LEU A 117 -1.91 -20.13 3.47
C LEU A 117 -2.22 -19.99 4.96
N MET A 118 -3.43 -20.37 5.39
CA MET A 118 -3.80 -20.41 6.80
C MET A 118 -2.94 -21.42 7.57
N ALA A 119 -2.72 -22.61 7.01
CA ALA A 119 -1.81 -23.62 7.58
C ALA A 119 -0.35 -23.14 7.63
N ALA A 120 0.04 -22.21 6.75
CA ALA A 120 1.35 -21.54 6.78
C ALA A 120 1.41 -20.35 7.77
N GLY A 121 0.32 -20.06 8.49
CA GLY A 121 0.26 -19.04 9.52
C GLY A 121 0.02 -17.61 9.00
N MET A 122 -0.66 -17.46 7.85
CA MET A 122 -1.06 -16.15 7.35
C MET A 122 -2.00 -15.46 8.34
N GLY A 123 -1.67 -14.21 8.73
CA GLY A 123 -2.44 -13.41 9.69
C GLY A 123 -3.16 -12.22 9.06
N ALA A 124 -2.76 -11.80 7.85
CA ALA A 124 -3.37 -10.66 7.17
C ALA A 124 -3.45 -10.85 5.66
N ILE A 125 -4.49 -10.29 5.03
CA ILE A 125 -4.65 -10.30 3.58
C ILE A 125 -5.41 -9.07 3.11
N THR A 126 -4.94 -8.51 2.00
CA THR A 126 -5.63 -7.44 1.28
C THR A 126 -6.02 -7.95 -0.11
N VAL A 127 -7.29 -7.84 -0.47
CA VAL A 127 -7.77 -8.14 -1.83
C VAL A 127 -8.18 -6.86 -2.52
N SER A 128 -7.82 -6.74 -3.79
CA SER A 128 -8.12 -5.56 -4.60
C SER A 128 -9.47 -5.69 -5.32
N LEU A 129 -10.32 -4.66 -5.22
CA LEU A 129 -11.56 -4.52 -5.99
C LEU A 129 -11.72 -3.08 -6.47
N ASP A 130 -11.60 -2.83 -7.78
CA ASP A 130 -11.53 -1.47 -8.35
C ASP A 130 -12.78 -1.05 -9.12
N GLY A 131 -13.93 -1.55 -8.80
CA GLY A 131 -15.18 -1.18 -9.45
C GLY A 131 -16.21 -2.30 -9.43
N LEU A 132 -17.37 -2.05 -10.01
CA LEU A 132 -18.29 -3.08 -10.44
C LEU A 132 -17.69 -3.84 -11.64
N GLU A 133 -18.32 -4.90 -12.11
CA GLU A 133 -17.75 -5.84 -13.07
C GLU A 133 -17.11 -5.17 -14.29
N ALA A 134 -17.84 -4.30 -14.97
CA ALA A 134 -17.33 -3.64 -16.17
C ALA A 134 -16.13 -2.71 -15.90
N SER A 135 -16.14 -1.99 -14.78
CA SER A 135 -15.09 -1.06 -14.42
C SER A 135 -13.88 -1.78 -13.82
N HIS A 136 -14.12 -2.83 -13.03
CA HIS A 136 -13.05 -3.64 -12.47
C HIS A 136 -12.28 -4.38 -13.57
N ASP A 137 -12.99 -5.10 -14.46
CA ASP A 137 -12.35 -5.85 -15.55
C ASP A 137 -11.61 -4.94 -16.52
N TRP A 138 -12.17 -3.75 -16.82
CA TRP A 138 -11.48 -2.73 -17.60
C TRP A 138 -10.18 -2.24 -16.89
N MET A 139 -10.26 -1.98 -15.59
CA MET A 139 -9.11 -1.50 -14.79
C MET A 139 -8.02 -2.56 -14.69
N ARG A 140 -8.42 -3.82 -14.49
CA ARG A 140 -7.51 -4.96 -14.34
C ARG A 140 -7.01 -5.53 -15.66
N GLY A 141 -7.66 -5.15 -16.79
CA GLY A 141 -7.26 -5.50 -18.13
C GLY A 141 -7.52 -6.97 -18.52
N VAL A 142 -8.33 -7.69 -17.73
CA VAL A 142 -8.67 -9.11 -17.96
C VAL A 142 -10.13 -9.36 -17.58
N PRO A 143 -10.99 -9.81 -18.53
CA PRO A 143 -12.37 -10.19 -18.25
C PRO A 143 -12.46 -11.30 -17.20
N GLY A 144 -13.46 -11.21 -16.32
CA GLY A 144 -13.71 -12.18 -15.24
C GLY A 144 -12.85 -11.96 -14.01
N SER A 145 -12.00 -10.92 -13.97
CA SER A 145 -11.23 -10.58 -12.79
C SER A 145 -12.10 -10.16 -11.61
N TYR A 146 -13.23 -9.52 -11.89
CA TYR A 146 -14.23 -9.12 -10.89
C TYR A 146 -14.80 -10.33 -10.13
N GLN A 147 -15.26 -11.35 -10.84
CA GLN A 147 -15.84 -12.54 -10.22
C GLN A 147 -14.81 -13.30 -9.37
N ARG A 148 -13.57 -13.34 -9.82
CA ARG A 148 -12.46 -13.90 -9.05
C ARG A 148 -12.16 -13.13 -7.78
N ALA A 149 -12.14 -11.81 -7.86
CA ALA A 149 -11.94 -10.94 -6.70
C ALA A 149 -13.10 -11.10 -5.69
N LEU A 150 -14.36 -11.11 -6.13
CA LEU A 150 -15.52 -11.32 -5.24
C LEU A 150 -15.46 -12.67 -4.52
N ARG A 151 -15.09 -13.76 -5.23
CA ARG A 151 -14.88 -15.07 -4.62
C ARG A 151 -13.83 -15.00 -3.51
N ALA A 152 -12.66 -14.43 -3.82
CA ALA A 152 -11.58 -14.27 -2.84
C ALA A 152 -12.04 -13.44 -1.63
N ILE A 153 -12.76 -12.33 -1.85
CA ILE A 153 -13.30 -11.48 -0.79
C ILE A 153 -14.29 -12.25 0.08
N GLY A 154 -15.19 -13.05 -0.51
CA GLY A 154 -16.12 -13.89 0.25
C GLY A 154 -15.40 -14.87 1.17
N ILE A 155 -14.36 -15.55 0.67
CA ILE A 155 -13.54 -16.49 1.46
C ILE A 155 -12.86 -15.80 2.64
N ILE A 156 -12.16 -14.69 2.40
CA ILE A 156 -11.41 -13.99 3.47
C ILE A 156 -12.32 -13.33 4.49
N SER A 157 -13.49 -12.85 4.08
CA SER A 157 -14.47 -12.22 4.98
C SER A 157 -15.12 -13.22 5.94
N ALA A 158 -15.16 -14.49 5.56
CA ALA A 158 -15.68 -15.59 6.40
C ALA A 158 -14.66 -16.12 7.42
N GLU A 159 -13.38 -15.72 7.35
CA GLU A 159 -12.32 -16.21 8.24
C GLU A 159 -12.03 -15.21 9.38
N PRO A 160 -12.53 -15.45 10.60
CA PRO A 160 -12.42 -14.49 11.70
C PRO A 160 -11.00 -14.32 12.27
N ARG A 161 -10.08 -15.24 11.95
CA ARG A 161 -8.69 -15.18 12.39
C ARG A 161 -7.82 -14.28 11.52
N LEU A 162 -8.33 -13.85 10.35
CA LEU A 162 -7.60 -12.98 9.43
C LEU A 162 -7.90 -11.50 9.69
N ASN A 163 -6.85 -10.70 9.73
CA ASN A 163 -6.99 -9.27 9.51
C ASN A 163 -7.14 -9.02 7.99
N ALA A 164 -8.38 -9.06 7.53
CA ALA A 164 -8.71 -8.98 6.12
C ALA A 164 -9.28 -7.61 5.76
N ASP A 165 -8.85 -7.06 4.63
CA ASP A 165 -9.42 -5.84 4.08
C ASP A 165 -9.49 -5.86 2.54
N VAL A 166 -10.30 -4.96 2.02
CA VAL A 166 -10.42 -4.71 0.58
C VAL A 166 -9.85 -3.34 0.26
N VAL A 167 -9.14 -3.21 -0.86
CA VAL A 167 -8.64 -1.94 -1.36
C VAL A 167 -9.24 -1.61 -2.72
N THR A 168 -9.53 -0.32 -2.93
CA THR A 168 -10.00 0.23 -4.21
C THR A 168 -9.14 1.42 -4.60
N CYS A 169 -8.56 1.35 -5.81
CA CYS A 169 -7.91 2.48 -6.46
C CYS A 169 -8.97 3.30 -7.21
N VAL A 170 -9.33 4.47 -6.67
CA VAL A 170 -10.40 5.30 -7.21
C VAL A 170 -9.91 6.14 -8.38
N ASN A 171 -10.66 6.11 -9.47
CA ASN A 171 -10.44 6.83 -10.71
C ASN A 171 -11.73 7.49 -11.22
N GLN A 172 -11.69 8.18 -12.34
CA GLN A 172 -12.87 8.90 -12.85
C GLN A 172 -14.03 7.97 -13.19
N ARG A 173 -13.74 6.72 -13.62
CA ARG A 173 -14.76 5.76 -14.04
C ARG A 173 -15.51 5.13 -12.86
N ASN A 174 -14.78 4.74 -11.79
CA ASN A 174 -15.37 3.99 -10.68
C ASN A 174 -15.85 4.88 -9.52
N LEU A 175 -15.58 6.19 -9.54
CA LEU A 175 -15.98 7.10 -8.47
C LEU A 175 -17.50 7.07 -8.23
N ALA A 176 -18.30 7.08 -9.29
CA ALA A 176 -19.75 7.04 -9.18
C ALA A 176 -20.29 5.67 -8.70
N GLU A 177 -19.50 4.62 -8.81
CA GLU A 177 -19.87 3.25 -8.41
C GLU A 177 -19.64 2.98 -6.92
N LEU A 178 -18.95 3.87 -6.19
CA LEU A 178 -18.58 3.63 -4.78
C LEU A 178 -19.77 3.30 -3.86
N PRO A 179 -20.97 3.88 -4.01
CA PRO A 179 -22.14 3.48 -3.21
C PRO A 179 -22.55 2.03 -3.44
N GLU A 180 -22.55 1.56 -4.69
CA GLU A 180 -22.91 0.18 -5.02
C GLU A 180 -21.81 -0.81 -4.59
N ILE A 181 -20.53 -0.45 -4.79
CA ILE A 181 -19.40 -1.24 -4.28
C ILE A 181 -19.50 -1.40 -2.76
N TYR A 182 -19.89 -0.34 -2.03
CA TYR A 182 -20.10 -0.41 -0.59
C TYR A 182 -21.13 -1.48 -0.21
N GLU A 183 -22.29 -1.52 -0.91
CA GLU A 183 -23.35 -2.50 -0.64
C GLU A 183 -22.90 -3.94 -1.01
N VAL A 184 -22.17 -4.11 -2.12
CA VAL A 184 -21.58 -5.41 -2.49
C VAL A 184 -20.63 -5.92 -1.40
N LEU A 185 -19.68 -5.09 -0.97
CA LEU A 185 -18.70 -5.45 0.05
C LEU A 185 -19.36 -5.72 1.42
N LYS A 186 -20.35 -4.92 1.79
CA LYS A 186 -21.15 -5.10 2.99
C LYS A 186 -21.91 -6.43 2.95
N GLY A 187 -22.50 -6.79 1.81
CA GLY A 187 -23.17 -8.07 1.58
C GLY A 187 -22.24 -9.27 1.71
N LEU A 188 -20.97 -9.14 1.35
CA LEU A 188 -19.92 -10.13 1.54
C LEU A 188 -19.34 -10.17 2.96
N GLY A 189 -19.79 -9.31 3.86
CA GLY A 189 -19.34 -9.29 5.27
C GLY A 189 -17.98 -8.62 5.50
N VAL A 190 -17.48 -7.83 4.51
CA VAL A 190 -16.22 -7.10 4.64
C VAL A 190 -16.26 -6.14 5.83
N LYS A 191 -15.20 -6.13 6.64
CA LYS A 191 -15.09 -5.27 7.83
C LYS A 191 -14.27 -4.01 7.61
N GLN A 192 -13.36 -4.01 6.65
CA GLN A 192 -12.47 -2.89 6.36
C GLN A 192 -12.37 -2.67 4.85
N TRP A 193 -12.61 -1.44 4.42
CA TRP A 193 -12.45 -0.99 3.03
C TRP A 193 -11.59 0.26 2.98
N ARG A 194 -10.45 0.17 2.31
CA ARG A 194 -9.51 1.27 2.13
C ARG A 194 -9.58 1.81 0.71
N LEU A 195 -9.71 3.11 0.59
CA LEU A 195 -9.75 3.81 -0.69
C LEU A 195 -8.43 4.55 -0.92
N PHE A 196 -7.93 4.46 -2.13
CA PHE A 196 -6.71 5.11 -2.60
C PHE A 196 -7.02 5.98 -3.81
N THR A 197 -6.22 7.01 -4.05
CA THR A 197 -6.12 7.60 -5.39
C THR A 197 -5.00 6.93 -6.18
N ILE A 198 -4.94 7.18 -7.47
CA ILE A 198 -3.92 6.62 -8.35
C ILE A 198 -2.82 7.66 -8.55
N ILE A 199 -1.59 7.27 -8.24
CA ILE A 199 -0.42 8.09 -8.52
C ILE A 199 -0.04 7.89 -10.00
N PRO A 200 0.22 8.97 -10.77
CA PRO A 200 0.49 8.90 -12.20
C PRO A 200 1.94 8.43 -12.49
N ILE A 201 2.20 7.17 -12.16
CA ILE A 201 3.47 6.47 -12.44
C ILE A 201 3.21 5.16 -13.19
N GLY A 202 4.23 4.60 -13.82
CA GLY A 202 4.08 3.39 -14.62
C GLY A 202 3.00 3.53 -15.69
N ARG A 203 2.11 2.53 -15.82
CA ARG A 203 1.02 2.57 -16.81
C ARG A 203 0.00 3.68 -16.58
N ALA A 204 -0.20 4.10 -15.33
CA ALA A 204 -1.13 5.19 -15.00
C ALA A 204 -0.66 6.57 -15.47
N ALA A 205 0.63 6.76 -15.75
CA ALA A 205 1.19 8.06 -16.13
C ALA A 205 0.59 8.59 -17.45
N ALA A 206 0.26 7.69 -18.38
CA ALA A 206 -0.23 8.03 -19.73
C ALA A 206 -1.78 8.07 -19.83
N ASP A 207 -2.50 7.69 -18.77
CA ASP A 207 -3.96 7.56 -18.80
C ASP A 207 -4.61 8.65 -17.92
N PRO A 208 -5.22 9.69 -18.53
CA PRO A 208 -5.80 10.81 -17.79
C PRO A 208 -7.01 10.39 -16.92
N ASP A 209 -7.71 9.31 -17.28
CA ASP A 209 -8.88 8.82 -16.55
C ASP A 209 -8.49 8.21 -15.19
N MET A 210 -7.21 7.89 -15.02
CA MET A 210 -6.69 7.39 -13.75
C MET A 210 -6.63 8.46 -12.66
N LYS A 211 -6.60 9.74 -13.03
CA LYS A 211 -6.45 10.85 -12.09
C LYS A 211 -7.78 11.56 -11.85
N LEU A 212 -8.21 11.64 -10.59
CA LEU A 212 -9.37 12.44 -10.20
C LEU A 212 -9.10 13.93 -10.37
N THR A 213 -10.10 14.67 -10.88
CA THR A 213 -10.13 16.13 -10.76
C THR A 213 -10.20 16.56 -9.29
N ASP A 214 -9.98 17.82 -9.00
CA ASP A 214 -10.04 18.31 -7.61
C ASP A 214 -11.46 18.18 -7.05
N ALA A 215 -12.51 18.46 -7.85
CA ALA A 215 -13.90 18.26 -7.45
C ALA A 215 -14.23 16.79 -7.17
N GLN A 216 -13.80 15.88 -8.05
CA GLN A 216 -13.96 14.44 -7.84
C GLN A 216 -13.21 13.95 -6.59
N PHE A 217 -12.04 14.51 -6.31
CA PHE A 217 -11.32 14.19 -5.08
C PHE A 217 -12.07 14.64 -3.82
N VAL A 218 -12.68 15.83 -3.86
CA VAL A 218 -13.55 16.31 -2.77
C VAL A 218 -14.75 15.37 -2.61
N SER A 219 -15.43 14.99 -3.70
CA SER A 219 -16.55 14.04 -3.66
C SER A 219 -16.16 12.70 -3.04
N LEU A 220 -14.95 12.18 -3.35
CA LEU A 220 -14.42 10.98 -2.69
C LEU A 220 -14.25 11.18 -1.18
N MET A 221 -13.69 12.32 -0.75
CA MET A 221 -13.53 12.62 0.68
C MET A 221 -14.87 12.73 1.39
N ASP A 222 -15.86 13.36 0.77
CA ASP A 222 -17.21 13.51 1.33
C ASP A 222 -17.93 12.16 1.41
N PHE A 223 -17.79 11.29 0.42
CA PHE A 223 -18.29 9.91 0.47
C PHE A 223 -17.74 9.15 1.68
N ILE A 224 -16.41 9.15 1.85
CA ILE A 224 -15.77 8.45 2.99
C ILE A 224 -16.25 9.03 4.31
N GLN A 225 -16.29 10.37 4.43
CA GLN A 225 -16.77 11.02 5.64
C GLN A 225 -18.23 10.66 5.95
N ALA A 226 -19.11 10.59 4.94
CA ALA A 226 -20.51 10.19 5.11
C ALA A 226 -20.61 8.76 5.64
N ARG A 227 -19.95 7.79 4.98
CA ARG A 227 -19.96 6.37 5.44
C ARG A 227 -19.45 6.22 6.87
N ARG A 228 -18.41 6.96 7.24
CA ARG A 228 -17.87 6.93 8.61
C ARG A 228 -18.82 7.53 9.65
N ARG A 229 -19.57 8.57 9.31
CA ARG A 229 -20.59 9.18 10.19
C ARG A 229 -21.79 8.25 10.42
N GLU A 230 -22.18 7.52 9.40
CA GLU A 230 -23.30 6.57 9.47
C GLU A 230 -23.01 5.37 10.39
N GLY A 231 -21.74 5.05 10.64
CA GLY A 231 -21.37 4.00 11.58
C GLY A 231 -21.81 2.60 11.18
N GLY A 232 -21.69 2.24 9.91
CA GLY A 232 -22.06 0.93 9.38
C GLY A 232 -21.13 -0.21 9.84
N PRO A 233 -21.42 -1.47 9.45
CA PRO A 233 -20.67 -2.65 9.87
C PRO A 233 -19.27 -2.72 9.23
N MET A 234 -19.00 -1.91 8.21
CA MET A 234 -17.76 -1.85 7.47
C MET A 234 -17.09 -0.48 7.67
N LYS A 235 -15.85 -0.51 8.12
CA LYS A 235 -15.03 0.68 8.28
C LYS A 235 -14.48 1.12 6.93
N VAL A 236 -14.80 2.34 6.51
CA VAL A 236 -14.30 2.95 5.28
C VAL A 236 -13.23 3.99 5.62
N THR A 237 -12.06 3.90 4.98
CA THR A 237 -10.95 4.83 5.25
C THR A 237 -10.22 5.25 3.99
N PHE A 238 -9.69 6.48 4.00
CA PHE A 238 -8.70 6.90 3.00
C PHE A 238 -7.31 6.48 3.44
N SER A 239 -6.52 5.94 2.54
CA SER A 239 -5.20 5.39 2.87
C SER A 239 -4.08 6.44 2.98
N CYS A 240 -2.86 6.00 3.15
CA CYS A 240 -1.69 6.80 3.51
C CYS A 240 -1.04 7.51 2.30
N GLU A 241 -1.74 8.43 1.63
CA GLU A 241 -1.19 9.08 0.43
C GLU A 241 -0.68 10.50 0.66
N GLY A 242 -1.35 11.29 1.48
CA GLY A 242 -0.99 12.68 1.72
C GLY A 242 -1.81 13.34 2.82
N TYR A 243 -1.41 14.54 3.19
CA TYR A 243 -2.13 15.37 4.14
C TYR A 243 -3.40 15.97 3.50
N LEU A 244 -4.52 15.90 4.20
CA LEU A 244 -5.87 16.20 3.69
C LEU A 244 -6.52 17.45 4.31
N GLY A 245 -5.78 18.23 5.09
CA GLY A 245 -6.32 19.45 5.70
C GLY A 245 -7.59 19.19 6.51
N ARG A 246 -8.70 19.80 6.09
CA ARG A 246 -10.02 19.70 6.77
C ARG A 246 -10.61 18.29 6.86
N TYR A 247 -10.15 17.36 6.04
CA TYR A 247 -10.63 15.98 6.02
C TYR A 247 -9.80 15.04 6.90
N GLU A 248 -8.64 15.46 7.40
CA GLU A 248 -7.63 14.61 8.01
C GLU A 248 -8.18 13.64 9.07
N GLU A 249 -9.02 14.10 10.00
CA GLU A 249 -9.60 13.27 11.05
C GLU A 249 -10.99 12.70 10.70
N LYS A 250 -11.51 13.03 9.53
CA LYS A 250 -12.85 12.63 9.10
C LYS A 250 -12.85 11.37 8.25
N VAL A 251 -11.75 11.13 7.53
CA VAL A 251 -11.64 10.03 6.55
C VAL A 251 -10.62 8.96 6.93
N ARG A 252 -9.92 9.13 8.06
CA ARG A 252 -8.95 8.16 8.61
C ARG A 252 -8.90 8.24 10.14
N ASP A 253 -8.33 7.24 10.79
CA ASP A 253 -8.28 7.19 12.26
C ASP A 253 -7.08 7.93 12.83
N ILE A 254 -5.97 7.88 12.11
CA ILE A 254 -4.69 8.48 12.51
C ILE A 254 -4.34 9.56 11.48
N ARG A 255 -3.89 10.72 11.96
CA ARG A 255 -3.41 11.80 11.10
C ARG A 255 -2.32 11.30 10.16
N TYR A 256 -2.20 11.96 9.01
CA TYR A 256 -1.26 11.61 7.98
C TYR A 256 0.20 11.56 8.48
N PHE A 257 0.83 10.44 8.18
CA PHE A 257 2.24 10.21 8.44
C PHE A 257 2.77 9.19 7.43
N CYS A 258 3.62 9.61 6.49
CA CYS A 258 4.30 8.68 5.60
C CYS A 258 5.36 7.90 6.40
N ARG A 259 5.13 6.61 6.60
CA ARG A 259 5.97 5.74 7.41
C ARG A 259 7.13 5.09 6.64
N ALA A 260 7.20 5.33 5.32
CA ALA A 260 8.29 4.82 4.48
C ALA A 260 9.66 5.27 5.03
N GLY A 261 10.56 4.32 5.30
CA GLY A 261 11.88 4.54 5.87
C GLY A 261 11.91 4.94 7.36
N ILE A 262 10.74 4.93 8.03
CA ILE A 262 10.60 5.22 9.46
C ILE A 262 10.12 3.98 10.23
N ASN A 263 9.08 3.32 9.76
CA ASN A 263 8.59 2.05 10.33
C ASN A 263 8.39 0.99 9.24
N ILE A 264 8.62 1.34 7.97
CA ILE A 264 8.37 0.49 6.80
C ILE A 264 9.61 0.46 5.94
N ALA A 265 10.06 -0.75 5.60
CA ALA A 265 11.07 -1.02 4.58
C ALA A 265 10.53 -1.96 3.51
N SER A 266 11.27 -2.15 2.43
CA SER A 266 10.99 -3.16 1.42
C SER A 266 12.27 -3.79 0.89
N VAL A 267 12.18 -5.07 0.54
CA VAL A 267 13.13 -5.78 -0.30
C VAL A 267 12.46 -6.01 -1.65
N LEU A 268 13.05 -5.48 -2.70
CA LEU A 268 12.52 -5.60 -4.06
C LEU A 268 12.99 -6.91 -4.70
N VAL A 269 12.36 -7.30 -5.81
CA VAL A 269 12.63 -8.58 -6.50
C VAL A 269 14.09 -8.73 -6.95
N ASP A 270 14.76 -7.61 -7.23
CA ASP A 270 16.18 -7.54 -7.63
C ASP A 270 17.14 -7.43 -6.43
N GLY A 271 16.64 -7.55 -5.21
CA GLY A 271 17.41 -7.47 -3.97
C GLY A 271 17.66 -6.06 -3.45
N ARG A 272 17.23 -5.01 -4.14
CA ARG A 272 17.35 -3.65 -3.63
C ARG A 272 16.56 -3.44 -2.34
N ILE A 273 17.16 -2.69 -1.41
CA ILE A 273 16.55 -2.30 -0.14
C ILE A 273 15.97 -0.91 -0.31
N CYS A 274 14.65 -0.78 -0.17
CA CYS A 274 13.91 0.47 -0.29
C CYS A 274 13.00 0.70 0.91
N ALA A 275 12.38 1.89 1.00
CA ALA A 275 11.46 2.21 2.08
C ALA A 275 10.03 1.72 1.84
N CYS A 276 9.62 1.59 0.58
CA CYS A 276 8.29 1.14 0.18
C CYS A 276 8.37 0.66 -1.28
N PRO A 277 7.63 -0.37 -1.71
CA PRO A 277 7.69 -0.87 -3.08
C PRO A 277 7.20 0.14 -4.13
N ASN A 278 6.39 1.13 -3.73
CA ASN A 278 5.78 2.12 -4.63
C ASN A 278 6.58 3.43 -4.77
N ILE A 279 7.84 3.46 -4.36
CA ILE A 279 8.71 4.63 -4.53
C ILE A 279 9.64 4.45 -5.73
N ASP A 280 10.20 5.56 -6.20
CA ASP A 280 11.24 5.53 -7.23
C ASP A 280 12.46 4.74 -6.73
N ARG A 281 12.61 3.52 -7.23
CA ARG A 281 13.65 2.59 -6.79
C ARG A 281 15.05 2.99 -7.23
N ASP A 282 15.18 3.73 -8.33
CA ASP A 282 16.47 4.16 -8.84
C ASP A 282 17.00 5.35 -8.03
N ARG A 283 16.11 6.23 -7.59
CA ARG A 283 16.46 7.40 -6.77
C ARG A 283 16.61 7.08 -5.29
N PHE A 284 15.81 6.17 -4.75
CA PHE A 284 15.65 5.98 -3.31
C PHE A 284 16.07 4.59 -2.79
N SER A 285 16.75 3.77 -3.59
CA SER A 285 17.38 2.55 -3.10
C SER A 285 18.50 2.89 -2.12
N GLN A 286 18.57 2.15 -1.01
CA GLN A 286 19.52 2.39 0.08
C GLN A 286 20.65 1.35 0.13
N GLY A 287 20.55 0.29 -0.68
CA GLY A 287 21.50 -0.81 -0.75
C GLY A 287 20.90 -2.04 -1.37
N SER A 288 21.57 -3.17 -1.25
CA SER A 288 21.12 -4.47 -1.76
C SER A 288 21.39 -5.57 -0.75
N ILE A 289 20.44 -6.51 -0.59
CA ILE A 289 20.65 -7.70 0.27
C ILE A 289 21.77 -8.61 -0.21
N TYR A 290 22.24 -8.43 -1.45
CA TYR A 290 23.35 -9.20 -2.02
C TYR A 290 24.73 -8.66 -1.64
N THR A 291 24.81 -7.40 -1.22
CA THR A 291 26.08 -6.72 -0.88
C THR A 291 26.10 -6.15 0.52
N ASP A 292 24.95 -5.97 1.14
CA ASP A 292 24.81 -5.27 2.41
C ASP A 292 24.05 -6.13 3.43
N ASN A 293 24.30 -5.87 4.71
CA ASN A 293 23.45 -6.36 5.81
C ASN A 293 22.16 -5.53 5.82
N PHE A 294 20.98 -6.19 5.66
CA PHE A 294 19.70 -5.50 5.57
C PHE A 294 19.43 -4.61 6.79
N TYR A 295 19.66 -5.14 8.01
CA TYR A 295 19.34 -4.38 9.22
C TYR A 295 20.30 -3.20 9.46
N GLU A 296 21.57 -3.33 9.11
CA GLU A 296 22.53 -2.22 9.15
C GLU A 296 22.16 -1.11 8.15
N VAL A 297 21.69 -1.48 6.95
CA VAL A 297 21.17 -0.52 5.98
C VAL A 297 19.95 0.21 6.56
N TRP A 298 19.03 -0.53 7.18
CA TRP A 298 17.85 0.04 7.83
C TRP A 298 18.23 1.07 8.89
N GLU A 299 19.13 0.74 9.78
CA GLU A 299 19.55 1.64 10.86
C GLU A 299 20.25 2.91 10.34
N ASN A 300 21.11 2.78 9.33
CA ASN A 300 22.12 3.80 9.05
C ASN A 300 21.93 4.58 7.74
N ARG A 301 21.08 4.11 6.79
CA ARG A 301 21.05 4.71 5.43
C ARG A 301 19.72 5.37 5.06
N PHE A 302 18.68 5.30 5.88
CA PHE A 302 17.35 5.83 5.56
C PHE A 302 17.16 7.32 5.90
N GLU A 303 18.23 8.10 5.94
CA GLU A 303 18.16 9.50 6.36
C GLU A 303 17.26 10.36 5.46
N ALA A 304 17.28 10.15 4.15
CA ALA A 304 16.43 10.90 3.21
C ALA A 304 14.92 10.74 3.47
N PHE A 305 14.51 9.67 4.14
CA PHE A 305 13.13 9.43 4.54
C PHE A 305 12.81 10.03 5.92
N ARG A 306 13.80 10.04 6.80
CA ARG A 306 13.72 10.52 8.19
C ARG A 306 13.89 12.04 8.26
N LYS A 307 14.74 12.63 7.41
CA LYS A 307 14.93 14.07 7.24
C LYS A 307 14.42 14.53 5.88
N ARG A 308 13.28 15.20 5.86
CA ARG A 308 12.56 15.54 4.63
C ARG A 308 12.73 17.00 4.17
N ASP A 309 13.77 17.70 4.68
CA ASP A 309 14.02 19.08 4.31
C ASP A 309 14.32 19.26 2.81
N TRP A 310 14.89 18.25 2.16
CA TRP A 310 15.10 18.21 0.72
C TRP A 310 13.79 18.32 -0.08
N ALA A 311 12.66 17.88 0.47
CA ALA A 311 11.35 17.93 -0.15
C ALA A 311 10.69 19.32 -0.03
N ARG A 312 11.35 20.28 0.62
CA ARG A 312 10.83 21.65 0.79
C ARG A 312 11.19 22.52 -0.41
N THR A 313 10.75 22.09 -1.59
CA THR A 313 11.01 22.70 -2.89
C THR A 313 9.72 23.03 -3.63
N GLY A 314 9.77 23.75 -4.72
CA GLY A 314 8.63 24.09 -5.54
C GLY A 314 7.44 24.59 -4.73
N ARG A 315 6.26 24.00 -4.92
CA ARG A 315 5.04 24.33 -4.16
C ARG A 315 5.13 24.07 -2.65
N CYS A 316 6.07 23.23 -2.21
CA CYS A 316 6.26 22.91 -0.80
C CYS A 316 7.15 23.92 -0.06
N LYS A 317 7.90 24.80 -0.76
CA LYS A 317 8.87 25.72 -0.19
C LYS A 317 8.27 26.60 0.90
N ASP A 318 7.17 27.27 0.60
CA ASP A 318 6.49 28.21 1.50
C ASP A 318 5.10 27.72 1.94
N CYS A 319 4.91 26.39 1.92
CA CYS A 319 3.62 25.79 2.21
C CYS A 319 3.24 25.95 3.69
N LYS A 320 2.08 26.54 3.96
CA LYS A 320 1.56 26.79 5.31
C LYS A 320 1.36 25.52 6.14
N VAL A 321 1.11 24.38 5.48
CA VAL A 321 0.89 23.08 6.14
C VAL A 321 2.13 22.18 6.09
N TRP A 322 3.30 22.73 5.77
CA TRP A 322 4.54 21.94 5.70
C TRP A 322 4.78 21.10 6.95
N ARG A 323 4.62 21.69 8.13
CA ARG A 323 4.83 21.01 9.42
C ARG A 323 3.92 19.80 9.65
N ASP A 324 2.79 19.71 8.96
CA ASP A 324 1.85 18.57 9.05
C ASP A 324 2.06 17.57 7.91
N CYS A 325 2.37 18.06 6.70
CA CYS A 325 2.46 17.28 5.47
C CYS A 325 3.86 16.67 5.22
N LEU A 326 4.94 17.43 5.44
CA LEU A 326 6.34 17.06 5.12
C LEU A 326 6.54 16.62 3.66
N GLY A 327 5.87 17.27 2.71
CA GLY A 327 6.05 16.99 1.29
C GLY A 327 5.28 15.76 0.79
N ASN A 328 4.18 15.38 1.45
CA ASN A 328 3.33 14.28 0.98
C ASN A 328 3.96 12.86 1.14
N GLY A 329 3.33 11.82 0.58
CA GLY A 329 3.88 10.48 0.53
C GLY A 329 5.12 10.38 -0.36
N MET A 330 6.08 9.52 0.00
CA MET A 330 7.32 9.33 -0.77
C MET A 330 7.07 8.89 -2.21
N HIS A 331 6.03 8.10 -2.46
CA HIS A 331 5.63 7.68 -3.81
C HIS A 331 5.19 8.83 -4.73
N ASN A 332 4.92 10.02 -4.18
CA ASN A 332 4.64 11.23 -4.96
C ASN A 332 5.91 11.95 -5.47
N TRP A 333 7.10 11.44 -5.18
CA TRP A 333 8.38 12.02 -5.59
C TRP A 333 9.08 11.20 -6.68
N HIS A 334 8.30 10.58 -7.53
CA HIS A 334 8.77 9.75 -8.63
C HIS A 334 8.99 10.58 -9.90
N ASN A 335 9.97 11.48 -9.88
CA ASN A 335 10.37 12.26 -11.04
C ASN A 335 11.70 13.02 -10.82
N ASP A 336 12.28 13.51 -11.90
CA ASP A 336 13.51 14.29 -11.90
C ASP A 336 13.29 15.78 -11.61
N THR A 337 12.03 16.22 -11.52
CA THR A 337 11.69 17.65 -11.40
C THR A 337 11.87 18.19 -9.99
N GLY A 338 12.00 17.33 -8.99
CA GLY A 338 12.06 17.73 -7.57
C GLY A 338 10.75 18.32 -7.03
N GLU A 339 9.63 17.99 -7.67
CA GLU A 339 8.28 18.41 -7.26
C GLU A 339 7.36 17.21 -6.98
N VAL A 340 6.35 17.40 -6.16
CA VAL A 340 5.33 16.36 -5.93
C VAL A 340 4.45 16.19 -7.16
N LEU A 341 4.21 14.92 -7.57
CA LEU A 341 3.33 14.59 -8.69
C LEU A 341 1.90 15.06 -8.46
N GLN A 342 1.41 14.93 -7.23
CA GLN A 342 0.11 15.48 -6.84
C GLN A 342 0.11 15.93 -5.37
N CYS A 343 -0.58 17.04 -5.12
CA CYS A 343 -0.74 17.60 -3.79
C CYS A 343 -2.17 17.39 -3.29
N HIS A 344 -2.37 16.40 -2.42
CA HIS A 344 -3.68 16.07 -1.87
C HIS A 344 -4.28 17.24 -1.08
N TYR A 345 -3.47 17.98 -0.33
CA TYR A 345 -3.94 19.18 0.38
C TYR A 345 -4.50 20.24 -0.57
N ALA A 346 -3.82 20.52 -1.68
CA ALA A 346 -4.31 21.51 -2.65
C ALA A 346 -5.67 21.09 -3.24
N LYS A 347 -5.86 19.81 -3.53
CA LYS A 347 -7.13 19.27 -4.02
C LYS A 347 -8.29 19.49 -3.03
N THR A 348 -8.02 19.50 -1.71
CA THR A 348 -9.05 19.73 -0.69
C THR A 348 -9.46 21.19 -0.55
N LEU A 349 -8.75 22.12 -1.21
CA LEU A 349 -9.03 23.56 -1.17
C LEU A 349 -9.94 24.02 -2.31
N SER A 350 -10.13 23.21 -3.36
CA SER A 350 -11.07 23.56 -4.42
C SER A 350 -12.47 23.66 -3.83
N LYS A 351 -13.13 24.76 -4.11
CA LYS A 351 -14.56 24.97 -3.80
C LYS A 351 -15.36 24.13 -4.80
N GLU A 352 -16.47 23.57 -4.33
CA GLU A 352 -17.53 23.08 -5.21
C GLU A 352 -17.92 24.22 -6.16
N SER A 353 -17.65 24.01 -7.46
CA SER A 353 -18.13 24.93 -8.51
C SER A 353 -19.50 24.49 -8.96
#